data_853b603828614a09f8db7b977d318944
#
_entry.id   853b603828614a09f8db7b977d318944
#
_cell.length_a   1.000
_cell.length_b   1.000
_cell.length_c   1.000
_cell.angle_alpha   90.00
_cell.angle_beta   90.00
_cell.angle_gamma   90.00
#
_symmetry.space_group_name_H-M   'P 1'
#
loop_
_entity.id
_entity.type
_entity.pdbx_description
1 polymer ?
#
loop_
_entity_poly.entity_id
_entity_poly.type
_entity_poly.pdbx_seq_one_letter_code
_entity_poly.pdbx_strand_id
1 'polypeptide(L)'
;AAFAIGPAVEAGVFGGDVKQWISTSLGLVYDQRNSIVVGLAMGFAVIPIIFTISEDAFSSVPQHLTAASLALGASRWQTATRVVLPTASPGIFSAIMVGFGRAVGETMIVLMATGNTPIMDWSPFNGMRTLSANIAVEIPEAPYGGTLYRVLFLSACVLFLMTFFVNTLA
;
A
#
# COMPACT_ATOMS: atom_id res chain seq x y z
N ALA A 1 5.54 -26.10 -9.51
CA ALA A 1 4.65 -26.48 -8.38
C ALA A 1 3.37 -25.62 -8.40
N ALA A 2 3.42 -24.27 -8.46
CA ALA A 2 2.24 -23.40 -8.42
C ALA A 2 1.23 -23.65 -9.56
N PHE A 3 1.69 -23.92 -10.78
CA PHE A 3 0.83 -24.23 -11.94
C PHE A 3 0.06 -25.55 -11.83
N ALA A 4 0.51 -26.49 -11.01
CA ALA A 4 -0.17 -27.76 -10.81
C ALA A 4 -1.13 -27.76 -9.61
N ILE A 5 -0.86 -26.92 -8.62
CA ILE A 5 -1.67 -26.81 -7.39
C ILE A 5 -2.90 -25.94 -7.63
N GLY A 6 -2.79 -24.87 -8.44
CA GLY A 6 -3.88 -23.95 -8.75
C GLY A 6 -5.15 -24.66 -9.24
N PRO A 7 -5.11 -25.43 -10.34
CA PRO A 7 -6.28 -26.13 -10.88
C PRO A 7 -6.85 -27.18 -9.92
N ALA A 8 -5.99 -27.85 -9.12
CA ALA A 8 -6.44 -28.85 -8.15
C ALA A 8 -7.21 -28.21 -6.98
N VAL A 9 -6.76 -27.05 -6.51
CA VAL A 9 -7.45 -26.27 -5.47
C VAL A 9 -8.74 -25.67 -6.01
N GLU A 10 -8.75 -25.16 -7.25
CA GLU A 10 -9.96 -24.66 -7.89
C GLU A 10 -11.02 -25.74 -8.05
N ALA A 11 -10.63 -26.93 -8.52
CA ALA A 11 -11.57 -28.03 -8.69
C ALA A 11 -12.08 -28.59 -7.35
N GLY A 12 -11.22 -28.64 -6.32
CA GLY A 12 -11.56 -29.25 -5.02
C GLY A 12 -12.34 -28.35 -4.07
N VAL A 13 -12.08 -27.03 -4.09
CA VAL A 13 -12.63 -26.08 -3.12
C VAL A 13 -13.72 -25.19 -3.74
N PHE A 14 -13.58 -24.83 -5.01
CA PHE A 14 -14.43 -23.82 -5.68
C PHE A 14 -15.27 -24.40 -6.83
N GLY A 15 -15.33 -25.72 -6.97
CA GLY A 15 -16.15 -26.36 -8.01
C GLY A 15 -15.66 -26.17 -9.44
N GLY A 16 -14.38 -25.81 -9.63
CA GLY A 16 -13.73 -25.70 -10.93
C GLY A 16 -13.54 -24.29 -11.48
N ASP A 17 -14.25 -23.28 -10.95
CA ASP A 17 -14.06 -21.88 -11.36
C ASP A 17 -14.33 -20.92 -10.20
N VAL A 18 -13.25 -20.33 -9.64
CA VAL A 18 -13.30 -19.36 -8.55
C VAL A 18 -14.16 -18.14 -8.92
N LYS A 19 -14.16 -17.71 -10.19
CA LYS A 19 -14.97 -16.57 -10.64
C LYS A 19 -16.46 -16.87 -10.55
N GLN A 20 -16.89 -18.03 -11.01
CA GLN A 20 -18.28 -18.45 -10.91
C GLN A 20 -18.71 -18.65 -9.46
N TRP A 21 -17.85 -19.20 -8.64
CA TRP A 21 -18.14 -19.39 -7.22
C TRP A 21 -18.33 -18.04 -6.51
N ILE A 22 -17.44 -17.05 -6.74
CA ILE A 22 -17.53 -15.70 -6.17
C ILE A 22 -18.81 -15.00 -6.67
N SER A 23 -19.11 -15.07 -7.96
CA SER A 23 -20.30 -14.42 -8.51
C SER A 23 -21.59 -15.02 -7.99
N THR A 24 -21.63 -16.35 -7.79
CA THR A 24 -22.83 -17.06 -7.34
C THR A 24 -23.02 -16.99 -5.82
N SER A 25 -21.93 -17.07 -5.05
CA SER A 25 -21.99 -17.12 -3.57
C SER A 25 -21.98 -15.75 -2.93
N LEU A 26 -21.32 -14.77 -3.51
CA LEU A 26 -21.17 -13.42 -2.94
C LEU A 26 -21.89 -12.34 -3.78
N GLY A 27 -22.41 -12.68 -4.96
CA GLY A 27 -23.09 -11.71 -5.84
C GLY A 27 -22.15 -10.63 -6.38
N LEU A 28 -20.82 -10.83 -6.33
CA LEU A 28 -19.81 -9.86 -6.72
C LEU A 28 -19.23 -10.23 -8.08
N VAL A 29 -19.14 -9.23 -8.97
CA VAL A 29 -18.46 -9.40 -10.25
C VAL A 29 -16.95 -9.39 -9.99
N TYR A 30 -16.27 -10.50 -10.30
CA TYR A 30 -14.82 -10.62 -10.17
C TYR A 30 -14.12 -10.22 -11.46
N ASP A 31 -13.37 -9.13 -11.43
CA ASP A 31 -12.44 -8.76 -12.50
C ASP A 31 -11.03 -9.30 -12.18
N GLN A 32 -10.29 -9.73 -13.20
CA GLN A 32 -8.89 -10.16 -13.06
C GLN A 32 -7.97 -9.02 -12.60
N ARG A 33 -8.33 -7.79 -12.96
CA ARG A 33 -7.63 -6.55 -12.58
C ARG A 33 -8.36 -5.88 -11.42
N ASN A 34 -8.21 -6.42 -10.24
CA ASN A 34 -8.94 -5.97 -9.05
C ASN A 34 -8.06 -5.24 -8.05
N SER A 35 -8.70 -4.44 -7.21
CA SER A 35 -8.04 -3.61 -6.20
C SER A 35 -7.29 -4.43 -5.14
N ILE A 36 -7.74 -5.67 -4.86
CA ILE A 36 -7.08 -6.56 -3.87
C ILE A 36 -5.69 -6.97 -4.36
N VAL A 37 -5.58 -7.43 -5.61
CA VAL A 37 -4.30 -7.86 -6.20
C VAL A 37 -3.31 -6.69 -6.21
N VAL A 38 -3.79 -5.52 -6.56
CA VAL A 38 -2.97 -4.30 -6.54
C VAL A 38 -2.56 -3.92 -5.13
N GLY A 39 -3.47 -3.98 -4.17
CA GLY A 39 -3.17 -3.69 -2.77
C GLY A 39 -2.08 -4.62 -2.21
N LEU A 40 -2.14 -5.92 -2.53
CA LEU A 40 -1.10 -6.87 -2.17
C LEU A 40 0.24 -6.55 -2.85
N ALA A 41 0.24 -6.31 -4.15
CA ALA A 41 1.46 -5.96 -4.90
C ALA A 41 2.11 -4.68 -4.37
N MET A 42 1.31 -3.64 -4.09
CA MET A 42 1.78 -2.40 -3.47
C MET A 42 2.31 -2.63 -2.06
N GLY A 43 1.63 -3.46 -1.27
CA GLY A 43 2.10 -3.84 0.07
C GLY A 43 3.51 -4.40 0.00
N PHE A 44 3.77 -5.37 -0.88
CA PHE A 44 5.11 -5.92 -1.08
C PHE A 44 6.14 -4.88 -1.55
N ALA A 45 5.75 -3.95 -2.40
CA ALA A 45 6.65 -2.90 -2.89
C ALA A 45 7.03 -1.87 -1.81
N VAL A 46 6.15 -1.63 -0.83
CA VAL A 46 6.37 -0.64 0.24
C VAL A 46 7.09 -1.23 1.46
N ILE A 47 6.99 -2.56 1.68
CA ILE A 47 7.66 -3.24 2.80
C ILE A 47 9.14 -2.88 2.95
N PRO A 48 10.00 -2.94 1.90
CA PRO A 48 11.43 -2.65 2.05
C PRO A 48 11.70 -1.24 2.58
N ILE A 49 10.90 -0.27 2.17
CA ILE A 49 11.06 1.13 2.57
C ILE A 49 10.70 1.32 4.04
N ILE A 50 9.55 0.80 4.45
CA ILE A 50 9.12 0.86 5.86
C ILE A 50 10.13 0.11 6.74
N PHE A 51 10.62 -1.04 6.28
CA PHE A 51 11.59 -1.85 7.01
C PHE A 51 12.89 -1.08 7.25
N THR A 52 13.47 -0.48 6.20
CA THR A 52 14.75 0.25 6.30
C THR A 52 14.63 1.43 7.27
N ILE A 53 13.59 2.26 7.15
CA ILE A 53 13.41 3.41 8.04
C ILE A 53 13.12 2.96 9.48
N SER A 54 12.38 1.85 9.66
CA SER A 54 12.13 1.30 10.99
C SER A 54 13.41 0.73 11.61
N GLU A 55 14.28 0.09 10.84
CA GLU A 55 15.59 -0.40 11.28
C GLU A 55 16.48 0.76 11.75
N ASP A 56 16.51 1.86 11.02
CA ASP A 56 17.20 3.08 11.43
C ASP A 56 16.64 3.65 12.74
N ALA A 57 15.31 3.63 12.91
CA ALA A 57 14.67 4.06 14.15
C ALA A 57 15.05 3.17 15.35
N PHE A 58 15.13 1.87 15.17
CA PHE A 58 15.61 0.96 16.22
C PHE A 58 17.09 1.16 16.52
N SER A 59 17.91 1.37 15.52
CA SER A 59 19.36 1.58 15.67
C SER A 59 19.69 2.91 16.34
N SER A 60 18.82 3.89 16.23
CA SER A 60 18.97 5.20 16.86
C SER A 60 18.70 5.22 18.36
N VAL A 61 18.15 4.12 18.93
CA VAL A 61 17.87 4.02 20.37
C VAL A 61 19.18 4.03 21.15
N PRO A 62 19.37 4.95 22.12
CA PRO A 62 20.62 5.07 22.88
C PRO A 62 20.95 3.78 23.66
N GLN A 63 22.17 3.28 23.48
CA GLN A 63 22.63 2.03 24.11
C GLN A 63 22.60 2.08 25.64
N HIS A 64 22.73 3.26 26.24
CA HIS A 64 22.67 3.39 27.71
C HIS A 64 21.30 3.01 28.29
N LEU A 65 20.20 3.20 27.54
CA LEU A 65 18.86 2.79 27.97
C LEU A 65 18.73 1.26 28.00
N THR A 66 19.26 0.59 26.97
CA THR A 66 19.25 -0.88 26.93
C THR A 66 20.16 -1.48 27.98
N ALA A 67 21.35 -0.90 28.23
CA ALA A 67 22.28 -1.32 29.23
C ALA A 67 21.70 -1.12 30.64
N ALA A 68 21.07 0.02 30.93
CA ALA A 68 20.42 0.28 32.20
C ALA A 68 19.30 -0.72 32.53
N SER A 69 18.47 -1.03 31.51
CA SER A 69 17.39 -2.01 31.66
C SER A 69 17.92 -3.41 31.99
N LEU A 70 18.98 -3.84 31.31
CA LEU A 70 19.62 -5.13 31.57
C LEU A 70 20.30 -5.17 32.92
N ALA A 71 20.93 -4.06 33.36
CA ALA A 71 21.56 -3.95 34.70
C ALA A 71 20.53 -4.07 35.83
N LEU A 72 19.28 -3.65 35.61
CA LEU A 72 18.18 -3.82 36.54
C LEU A 72 17.59 -5.26 36.55
N GLY A 73 18.19 -6.19 35.78
CA GLY A 73 17.78 -7.58 35.76
C GLY A 73 16.64 -7.89 34.76
N ALA A 74 16.30 -6.97 33.86
CA ALA A 74 15.34 -7.24 32.82
C ALA A 74 15.88 -8.26 31.78
N SER A 75 15.04 -9.15 31.29
CA SER A 75 15.41 -10.04 30.20
C SER A 75 15.54 -9.25 28.88
N ARG A 76 16.26 -9.80 27.90
CA ARG A 76 16.41 -9.17 26.57
C ARG A 76 15.06 -8.88 25.92
N TRP A 77 14.09 -9.78 26.07
CA TRP A 77 12.74 -9.60 25.54
C TRP A 77 11.98 -8.46 26.25
N GLN A 78 12.11 -8.37 27.58
CA GLN A 78 11.52 -7.28 28.34
C GLN A 78 12.15 -5.93 27.97
N THR A 79 13.46 -5.88 27.80
CA THR A 79 14.16 -4.67 27.34
C THR A 79 13.68 -4.26 25.94
N ALA A 80 13.58 -5.21 25.01
CA ALA A 80 13.10 -4.94 23.64
C ALA A 80 11.68 -4.37 23.62
N THR A 81 10.75 -4.98 24.36
CA THR A 81 9.33 -4.61 24.33
C THR A 81 8.97 -3.40 25.19
N ARG A 82 9.67 -3.20 26.31
CA ARG A 82 9.32 -2.14 27.28
C ARG A 82 10.21 -0.90 27.19
N VAL A 83 11.38 -1.01 26.59
CA VAL A 83 12.32 0.11 26.47
C VAL A 83 12.57 0.47 25.01
N VAL A 84 13.05 -0.48 24.18
CA VAL A 84 13.45 -0.19 22.80
C VAL A 84 12.24 0.16 21.94
N LEU A 85 11.20 -0.67 21.95
CA LEU A 85 10.02 -0.48 21.09
C LEU A 85 9.28 0.84 21.40
N PRO A 86 9.00 1.21 22.66
CA PRO A 86 8.37 2.51 22.93
C PRO A 86 9.25 3.70 22.56
N THR A 87 10.57 3.58 22.76
CA THR A 87 11.51 4.65 22.40
C THR A 87 11.63 4.81 20.88
N ALA A 88 11.60 3.73 20.10
CA ALA A 88 11.64 3.75 18.65
C ALA A 88 10.27 4.07 17.99
N SER A 89 9.17 4.01 18.76
CA SER A 89 7.80 4.16 18.24
C SER A 89 7.58 5.41 17.37
N PRO A 90 8.08 6.61 17.69
CA PRO A 90 7.92 7.78 16.82
C PRO A 90 8.57 7.58 15.46
N GLY A 91 9.77 6.97 15.44
CA GLY A 91 10.47 6.68 14.18
C GLY A 91 9.75 5.62 13.33
N ILE A 92 9.18 4.60 13.97
CA ILE A 92 8.35 3.59 13.27
C ILE A 92 7.08 4.24 12.70
N PHE A 93 6.44 5.14 13.44
CA PHE A 93 5.29 5.87 12.95
C PHE A 93 5.64 6.70 11.72
N SER A 94 6.77 7.42 11.75
CA SER A 94 7.29 8.15 10.60
C SER A 94 7.55 7.23 9.41
N ALA A 95 8.14 6.05 9.61
CA ALA A 95 8.36 5.05 8.57
C ALA A 95 7.06 4.62 7.88
N ILE A 96 6.01 4.39 8.66
CA ILE A 96 4.68 4.02 8.13
C ILE A 96 4.09 5.17 7.31
N MET A 97 4.18 6.41 7.80
CA MET A 97 3.65 7.57 7.10
C MET A 97 4.38 7.85 5.78
N VAL A 98 5.71 7.72 5.75
CA VAL A 98 6.50 7.82 4.52
C VAL A 98 6.12 6.71 3.52
N GLY A 99 5.99 5.48 4.00
CA GLY A 99 5.51 4.36 3.18
C GLY A 99 4.12 4.59 2.61
N PHE A 100 3.20 5.12 3.42
CA PHE A 100 1.84 5.47 3.00
C PHE A 100 1.83 6.60 1.95
N GLY A 101 2.62 7.67 2.17
CA GLY A 101 2.76 8.75 1.20
C GLY A 101 3.27 8.26 -0.16
N ARG A 102 4.22 7.29 -0.15
CA ARG A 102 4.69 6.64 -1.36
C ARG A 102 3.60 5.81 -2.03
N ALA A 103 2.84 5.03 -1.27
CA ALA A 103 1.75 4.22 -1.79
C ALA A 103 0.66 5.08 -2.47
N VAL A 104 0.31 6.23 -1.89
CA VAL A 104 -0.65 7.18 -2.48
C VAL A 104 -0.16 7.75 -3.81
N GLY A 105 1.15 7.96 -3.94
CA GLY A 105 1.78 8.47 -5.18
C GLY A 105 2.08 7.39 -6.22
N GLU A 106 1.85 6.10 -5.91
CA GLU A 106 2.20 5.02 -6.83
C GLU A 106 1.34 5.04 -8.09
N THR A 107 1.99 5.09 -9.23
CA THR A 107 1.34 5.26 -10.53
C THR A 107 1.39 4.00 -11.38
N MET A 108 2.60 3.43 -11.53
CA MET A 108 2.83 2.36 -12.52
C MET A 108 2.22 1.02 -12.10
N ILE A 109 2.38 0.62 -10.84
CA ILE A 109 1.80 -0.63 -10.34
C ILE A 109 0.29 -0.57 -10.44
N VAL A 110 -0.30 0.55 -10.01
CA VAL A 110 -1.75 0.76 -10.07
C VAL A 110 -2.23 0.75 -11.51
N LEU A 111 -1.62 1.53 -12.39
CA LEU A 111 -2.02 1.63 -13.79
C LEU A 111 -2.01 0.28 -14.51
N MET A 112 -0.95 -0.49 -14.36
CA MET A 112 -0.79 -1.77 -15.04
C MET A 112 -1.66 -2.88 -14.45
N ALA A 113 -1.83 -2.88 -13.13
CA ALA A 113 -2.52 -3.96 -12.45
C ALA A 113 -4.03 -3.76 -12.31
N THR A 114 -4.55 -2.51 -12.24
CA THR A 114 -6.00 -2.24 -12.19
C THR A 114 -6.65 -2.02 -13.55
N GLY A 115 -5.86 -1.83 -14.61
CA GLY A 115 -6.37 -1.54 -15.94
C GLY A 115 -6.97 -0.15 -16.11
N ASN A 116 -6.77 0.77 -15.16
CA ASN A 116 -7.21 2.17 -15.20
C ASN A 116 -8.72 2.34 -15.49
N THR A 117 -9.56 1.50 -14.88
CA THR A 117 -11.00 1.47 -15.13
C THR A 117 -11.70 2.57 -14.32
N PRO A 118 -12.42 3.52 -14.94
CA PRO A 118 -13.07 4.63 -14.26
C PRO A 118 -14.41 4.21 -13.64
N ILE A 119 -14.42 3.25 -12.74
CA ILE A 119 -15.61 2.77 -12.05
C ILE A 119 -15.58 3.32 -10.61
N MET A 120 -16.66 3.96 -10.19
CA MET A 120 -16.90 4.32 -8.79
C MET A 120 -17.78 3.24 -8.14
N ASP A 121 -17.17 2.19 -7.67
CA ASP A 121 -17.83 1.12 -6.94
C ASP A 121 -17.03 0.78 -5.67
N TRP A 122 -17.73 0.41 -4.61
CA TRP A 122 -17.11 0.02 -3.34
C TRP A 122 -16.69 -1.47 -3.33
N SER A 123 -16.83 -2.17 -4.46
CA SER A 123 -16.41 -3.56 -4.55
C SER A 123 -14.88 -3.66 -4.67
N PRO A 124 -14.18 -4.36 -3.76
CA PRO A 124 -12.73 -4.54 -3.82
C PRO A 124 -12.29 -5.45 -4.97
N PHE A 125 -13.23 -6.13 -5.64
CA PHE A 125 -12.98 -7.03 -6.77
C PHE A 125 -13.03 -6.32 -8.12
N ASN A 126 -13.39 -5.05 -8.14
CA ASN A 126 -13.36 -4.22 -9.35
C ASN A 126 -12.01 -3.51 -9.50
N GLY A 127 -11.68 -3.15 -10.74
CA GLY A 127 -10.57 -2.26 -11.02
C GLY A 127 -10.84 -0.86 -10.48
N MET A 128 -9.78 -0.09 -10.28
CA MET A 128 -9.89 1.30 -9.81
C MET A 128 -9.00 2.22 -10.66
N ARG A 129 -9.32 3.51 -10.60
CA ARG A 129 -8.52 4.57 -11.21
C ARG A 129 -8.05 5.53 -10.10
N THR A 130 -6.74 5.59 -9.86
CA THR A 130 -6.18 6.53 -8.90
C THR A 130 -5.89 7.89 -9.54
N LEU A 131 -5.80 8.94 -8.70
CA LEU A 131 -5.47 10.29 -9.18
C LEU A 131 -4.11 10.32 -9.89
N SER A 132 -3.10 9.62 -9.36
CA SER A 132 -1.76 9.54 -9.95
C SER A 132 -1.78 8.85 -11.31
N ALA A 133 -2.48 7.72 -11.44
CA ALA A 133 -2.62 6.99 -12.69
C ALA A 133 -3.41 7.81 -13.73
N ASN A 134 -4.47 8.49 -13.31
CA ASN A 134 -5.27 9.37 -14.17
C ASN A 134 -4.42 10.49 -14.77
N ILE A 135 -3.63 11.17 -13.93
CA ILE A 135 -2.74 12.25 -14.37
C ILE A 135 -1.72 11.72 -15.37
N ALA A 136 -1.09 10.58 -15.10
CA ALA A 136 -0.06 10.02 -15.96
C ALA A 136 -0.57 9.62 -17.36
N VAL A 137 -1.81 9.14 -17.45
CA VAL A 137 -2.40 8.70 -18.73
C VAL A 137 -2.97 9.85 -19.52
N GLU A 138 -3.68 10.76 -18.89
CA GLU A 138 -4.46 11.79 -19.59
C GLU A 138 -3.65 13.06 -19.88
N ILE A 139 -2.62 13.40 -19.12
CA ILE A 139 -1.83 14.62 -19.37
C ILE A 139 -1.20 14.64 -20.75
N PRO A 140 -0.59 13.54 -21.26
CA PRO A 140 0.02 13.55 -22.59
C PRO A 140 -0.97 13.78 -23.74
N GLU A 141 -2.25 13.44 -23.54
CA GLU A 141 -3.31 13.56 -24.54
C GLU A 141 -4.13 14.84 -24.38
N ALA A 142 -4.00 15.55 -23.24
CA ALA A 142 -4.78 16.74 -22.97
C ALA A 142 -4.28 17.96 -23.75
N PRO A 143 -5.13 18.66 -24.53
CA PRO A 143 -4.74 19.88 -25.23
C PRO A 143 -4.38 20.97 -24.24
N TYR A 144 -3.27 21.64 -24.51
CA TYR A 144 -2.73 22.69 -23.64
C TYR A 144 -3.77 23.81 -23.40
N GLY A 145 -4.02 24.13 -22.13
CA GLY A 145 -5.00 25.16 -21.77
C GLY A 145 -6.47 24.76 -21.85
N GLY A 146 -6.76 23.52 -22.27
CA GLY A 146 -8.12 22.97 -22.32
C GLY A 146 -8.71 22.73 -20.92
N THR A 147 -10.02 22.48 -20.88
CA THR A 147 -10.72 22.19 -19.61
C THR A 147 -10.18 20.90 -18.96
N LEU A 148 -9.89 19.86 -19.76
CA LEU A 148 -9.30 18.62 -19.29
C LEU A 148 -7.94 18.87 -18.63
N TYR A 149 -7.07 19.64 -19.28
CA TYR A 149 -5.75 20.01 -18.72
C TYR A 149 -5.85 20.70 -17.36
N ARG A 150 -6.81 21.63 -17.21
CA ARG A 150 -7.04 22.34 -15.95
C ARG A 150 -7.53 21.42 -14.84
N VAL A 151 -8.42 20.48 -15.15
CA VAL A 151 -8.93 19.49 -14.19
C VAL A 151 -7.82 18.53 -13.75
N LEU A 152 -6.97 18.10 -14.68
CA LEU A 152 -5.81 17.24 -14.35
C LEU A 152 -4.79 17.98 -13.48
N PHE A 153 -4.55 19.26 -13.76
CA PHE A 153 -3.69 20.09 -12.93
C PHE A 153 -4.26 20.29 -11.51
N LEU A 154 -5.58 20.49 -11.40
CA LEU A 154 -6.25 20.54 -10.11
C LEU A 154 -6.11 19.20 -9.35
N SER A 155 -6.27 18.09 -10.04
CA SER A 155 -6.07 16.75 -9.46
C SER A 155 -4.64 16.54 -8.96
N ALA A 156 -3.65 17.06 -9.69
CA ALA A 156 -2.24 17.04 -9.25
C ALA A 156 -2.02 17.91 -8.00
N CYS A 157 -2.64 19.08 -7.92
CA CYS A 157 -2.59 19.91 -6.72
C CYS A 157 -3.22 19.23 -5.51
N VAL A 158 -4.36 18.56 -5.70
CA VAL A 158 -5.02 17.81 -4.62
C VAL A 158 -4.12 16.65 -4.13
N LEU A 159 -3.53 15.90 -5.06
CA LEU A 159 -2.61 14.83 -4.74
C LEU A 159 -1.37 15.35 -3.99
N PHE A 160 -0.82 16.46 -4.45
CA PHE A 160 0.32 17.11 -3.79
C PHE A 160 -0.03 17.56 -2.37
N LEU A 161 -1.16 18.25 -2.17
CA LEU A 161 -1.59 18.68 -0.85
C LEU A 161 -1.84 17.51 0.08
N MET A 162 -2.45 16.43 -0.41
CA MET A 162 -2.70 15.22 0.36
C MET A 162 -1.39 14.57 0.82
N THR A 163 -0.44 14.37 -0.10
CA THR A 163 0.88 13.77 0.23
C THR A 163 1.71 14.70 1.11
N PHE A 164 1.66 16.01 0.88
CA PHE A 164 2.32 16.99 1.73
C PHE A 164 1.78 16.94 3.17
N PHE A 165 0.46 16.86 3.33
CA PHE A 165 -0.17 16.79 4.65
C PHE A 165 0.21 15.50 5.39
N VAL A 166 0.17 14.37 4.70
CA VAL A 166 0.59 13.07 5.26
C VAL A 166 2.05 13.10 5.70
N ASN A 167 2.94 13.61 4.85
CA ASN A 167 4.37 13.68 5.19
C ASN A 167 4.70 14.72 6.27
N THR A 168 3.87 15.76 6.44
CA THR A 168 4.07 16.75 7.51
C THR A 168 3.64 16.19 8.87
N LEU A 169 2.72 15.22 8.90
CA LEU A 169 2.30 14.53 10.12
C LEU A 169 3.29 13.41 10.55
N ALA A 170 4.21 13.03 9.66
CA ALA A 170 5.26 12.01 9.92
C ALA A 170 6.42 12.55 10.74
#